data_f3880ce094c158ba22b3595924598788
#
_entry.id   f3880ce094c158ba22b3595924598788
#
_cell.length_a   1.000
_cell.length_b   1.000
_cell.length_c   1.000
_cell.angle_alpha   90.00
_cell.angle_beta   90.00
_cell.angle_gamma   90.00
#
_symmetry.space_group_name_H-M   'P 1'
#
loop_
_entity.id
_entity.type
_entity.pdbx_description
1 polymer ?
#
loop_
_entity_poly.entity_id
_entity_poly.type
_entity_poly.pdbx_seq_one_letter_code
_entity_poly.pdbx_strand_id
1 'polypeptide(L)'
;MNMCGFMYVGADTGGFNNNATEDLLMRFTELSMFTPLMRNHAALGTRPQEFFRYKNIKTFRNLVTLRYGMIPYLYSEYLKSVKFNTLMFTPLGIAFPEDRICRHIEDQLMVGENIMIAPVYKQNTFGRYVYLPEDMTMIRFRSLEDRDVVPLRKGHHYINVALHEVLVFVRKDKFFFTGKAIQSTAELENNEYTFYC
;
A
#
# COMPACT_ATOMS: atom_id res chain seq x y z
N MET A 1 -11.10 9.97 -6.78
CA MET A 1 -12.39 9.26 -6.70
C MET A 1 -12.80 9.05 -5.24
N ASN A 2 -11.94 8.56 -4.36
CA ASN A 2 -12.31 8.36 -2.94
C ASN A 2 -12.83 9.66 -2.28
N MET A 3 -12.19 10.80 -2.53
CA MET A 3 -12.66 12.12 -2.06
C MET A 3 -14.04 12.54 -2.64
N CYS A 4 -14.51 11.86 -3.69
CA CYS A 4 -15.86 12.07 -4.26
C CYS A 4 -16.88 11.04 -3.74
N GLY A 5 -16.55 10.28 -2.71
CA GLY A 5 -17.43 9.28 -2.10
C GLY A 5 -17.37 7.88 -2.71
N PHE A 6 -16.51 7.64 -3.69
CA PHE A 6 -16.32 6.29 -4.25
C PHE A 6 -15.30 5.52 -3.43
N MET A 7 -15.76 4.67 -2.52
CA MET A 7 -14.88 3.92 -1.61
C MET A 7 -14.23 2.70 -2.27
N TYR A 8 -14.95 2.01 -3.17
CA TYR A 8 -14.43 0.84 -3.88
C TYR A 8 -13.75 1.27 -5.18
N VAL A 9 -12.49 1.66 -5.06
CA VAL A 9 -11.67 2.20 -6.17
C VAL A 9 -10.37 1.45 -6.33
N GLY A 10 -9.83 1.51 -7.54
CA GLY A 10 -8.52 1.00 -7.93
C GLY A 10 -8.22 1.40 -9.37
N ALA A 11 -7.06 0.99 -9.83
CA ALA A 11 -6.63 1.19 -11.21
C ALA A 11 -6.17 -0.15 -11.81
N ASP A 12 -6.12 -0.21 -13.14
CA ASP A 12 -5.57 -1.38 -13.84
C ASP A 12 -4.07 -1.48 -13.56
N THR A 13 -3.70 -2.43 -12.68
CA THR A 13 -2.32 -2.62 -12.22
C THR A 13 -1.42 -2.95 -13.40
N GLY A 14 -0.36 -2.15 -13.59
CA GLY A 14 0.53 -2.23 -14.74
C GLY A 14 0.17 -1.24 -15.85
N GLY A 15 -1.03 -0.66 -15.83
CA GLY A 15 -1.55 0.26 -16.86
C GLY A 15 -2.33 -0.46 -17.97
N PHE A 16 -3.33 0.21 -18.51
CA PHE A 16 -4.28 -0.37 -19.44
C PHE A 16 -3.78 -0.36 -20.90
N ASN A 17 -3.26 0.78 -21.37
CA ASN A 17 -3.05 1.03 -22.81
C ASN A 17 -1.65 0.71 -23.37
N ASN A 18 -0.65 0.50 -22.52
CA ASN A 18 0.74 0.34 -22.95
C ASN A 18 1.36 -0.95 -22.42
N ASN A 19 2.52 -1.29 -22.96
CA ASN A 19 3.28 -2.47 -22.53
C ASN A 19 3.99 -2.19 -21.20
N ALA A 20 3.54 -2.80 -20.12
CA ALA A 20 4.19 -2.69 -18.84
C ALA A 20 5.58 -3.34 -18.88
N THR A 21 6.58 -2.67 -18.30
CA THR A 21 7.85 -3.29 -17.91
C THR A 21 7.67 -4.03 -16.59
N GLU A 22 8.59 -4.94 -16.28
CA GLU A 22 8.57 -5.65 -14.99
C GLU A 22 8.68 -4.69 -13.80
N ASP A 23 9.56 -3.68 -13.90
CA ASP A 23 9.72 -2.63 -12.89
C ASP A 23 8.41 -1.85 -12.66
N LEU A 24 7.80 -1.36 -13.74
CA LEU A 24 6.52 -0.64 -13.65
C LEU A 24 5.44 -1.51 -13.02
N LEU A 25 5.28 -2.76 -13.49
CA LEU A 25 4.25 -3.65 -12.96
C LEU A 25 4.49 -3.94 -11.47
N MET A 26 5.73 -4.12 -11.05
CA MET A 26 6.08 -4.38 -9.66
C MET A 26 5.77 -3.17 -8.76
N ARG A 27 6.24 -1.97 -9.13
CA ARG A 27 5.94 -0.73 -8.39
C ARG A 27 4.43 -0.43 -8.37
N PHE A 28 3.73 -0.70 -9.47
CA PHE A 28 2.29 -0.53 -9.52
C PHE A 28 1.58 -1.55 -8.61
N THR A 29 2.08 -2.79 -8.52
CA THR A 29 1.57 -3.80 -7.61
C THR A 29 1.77 -3.39 -6.15
N GLU A 30 2.93 -2.82 -5.79
CA GLU A 30 3.22 -2.29 -4.45
C GLU A 30 2.26 -1.16 -4.02
N LEU A 31 1.77 -0.35 -4.96
CA LEU A 31 0.75 0.65 -4.68
C LEU A 31 -0.66 0.03 -4.65
N SER A 32 -1.02 -0.72 -5.68
CA SER A 32 -2.39 -1.22 -5.85
C SER A 32 -2.80 -2.24 -4.78
N MET A 33 -1.83 -2.86 -4.11
CA MET A 33 -2.11 -3.78 -3.01
C MET A 33 -2.85 -3.14 -1.82
N PHE A 34 -2.84 -1.81 -1.70
CA PHE A 34 -3.60 -1.08 -0.69
C PHE A 34 -5.01 -0.71 -1.15
N THR A 35 -5.28 -0.75 -2.46
CA THR A 35 -6.60 -0.35 -2.98
C THR A 35 -7.64 -1.45 -2.81
N PRO A 36 -8.92 -1.13 -2.56
CA PRO A 36 -10.00 -2.11 -2.50
C PRO A 36 -10.10 -2.96 -3.76
N LEU A 37 -10.11 -2.33 -4.94
CA LEU A 37 -10.01 -3.00 -6.23
C LEU A 37 -8.54 -3.10 -6.64
N MET A 38 -7.98 -4.29 -6.61
CA MET A 38 -6.66 -4.60 -7.16
C MET A 38 -6.84 -5.58 -8.33
N ARG A 39 -6.52 -5.12 -9.53
CA ARG A 39 -6.74 -5.88 -10.76
C ARG A 39 -5.57 -5.69 -11.73
N ASN A 40 -4.91 -6.77 -12.12
CA ASN A 40 -3.99 -6.75 -13.24
C ASN A 40 -4.80 -6.86 -14.53
N HIS A 41 -4.82 -5.81 -15.34
CA HIS A 41 -5.63 -5.74 -16.54
C HIS A 41 -4.97 -4.85 -17.62
N ALA A 42 -5.07 -5.28 -18.88
CA ALA A 42 -4.50 -4.59 -20.01
C ALA A 42 -5.44 -4.65 -21.21
N ALA A 43 -5.31 -3.69 -22.13
CA ALA A 43 -6.08 -3.63 -23.36
C ALA A 43 -5.69 -4.76 -24.32
N LEU A 44 -6.63 -5.14 -25.18
CA LEU A 44 -6.37 -6.04 -26.30
C LEU A 44 -5.26 -5.47 -27.19
N GLY A 45 -4.31 -6.31 -27.59
CA GLY A 45 -3.17 -5.93 -28.44
C GLY A 45 -1.96 -5.39 -27.68
N THR A 46 -2.03 -5.23 -26.37
CA THR A 46 -0.85 -4.92 -25.55
C THR A 46 -0.09 -6.20 -25.19
N ARG A 47 1.13 -6.04 -24.65
CA ARG A 47 1.88 -7.19 -24.12
C ARG A 47 1.09 -7.85 -22.99
N PRO A 48 0.97 -9.17 -22.98
CA PRO A 48 0.46 -9.89 -21.81
C PRO A 48 1.27 -9.54 -20.57
N GLN A 49 0.59 -9.15 -19.50
CA GLN A 49 1.24 -8.67 -18.27
C GLN A 49 0.92 -9.52 -17.02
N GLU A 50 0.51 -10.76 -17.21
CA GLU A 50 0.31 -11.70 -16.10
C GLU A 50 1.64 -11.96 -15.38
N PHE A 51 1.63 -11.98 -14.08
CA PHE A 51 2.84 -12.04 -13.23
C PHE A 51 3.77 -13.21 -13.58
N PHE A 52 3.24 -14.35 -14.01
CA PHE A 52 4.04 -15.52 -14.37
C PHE A 52 4.83 -15.36 -15.69
N ARG A 53 4.60 -14.30 -16.44
CA ARG A 53 5.34 -14.01 -17.69
C ARG A 53 6.64 -13.24 -17.45
N TYR A 54 6.86 -12.77 -16.23
CA TYR A 54 8.04 -12.02 -15.86
C TYR A 54 9.05 -12.88 -15.11
N LYS A 55 10.33 -12.44 -15.07
CA LYS A 55 11.43 -13.23 -14.50
C LYS A 55 11.29 -13.37 -12.97
N ASN A 56 10.86 -12.30 -12.29
CA ASN A 56 10.80 -12.24 -10.84
C ASN A 56 9.45 -12.70 -10.27
N ILE A 57 8.92 -13.81 -10.78
CA ILE A 57 7.63 -14.38 -10.34
C ILE A 57 7.55 -14.59 -8.83
N LYS A 58 8.67 -14.94 -8.18
CA LYS A 58 8.73 -15.11 -6.72
C LYS A 58 8.41 -13.80 -6.00
N THR A 59 8.94 -12.69 -6.47
CA THR A 59 8.67 -11.36 -5.89
C THR A 59 7.19 -10.99 -6.05
N PHE A 60 6.61 -11.18 -7.24
CA PHE A 60 5.18 -10.96 -7.44
C PHE A 60 4.33 -11.83 -6.52
N ARG A 61 4.70 -13.09 -6.33
CA ARG A 61 4.02 -13.97 -5.38
C ARG A 61 4.09 -13.42 -3.97
N ASN A 62 5.25 -12.96 -3.51
CA ASN A 62 5.41 -12.37 -2.19
C ASN A 62 4.53 -11.12 -2.01
N LEU A 63 4.48 -10.22 -3.01
CA LEU A 63 3.62 -9.04 -2.97
C LEU A 63 2.13 -9.41 -2.90
N VAL A 64 1.68 -10.39 -3.68
CA VAL A 64 0.29 -10.87 -3.62
C VAL A 64 0.01 -11.53 -2.27
N THR A 65 0.92 -12.36 -1.76
CA THR A 65 0.80 -12.98 -0.43
C THR A 65 0.71 -11.90 0.67
N LEU A 66 1.54 -10.86 0.59
CA LEU A 66 1.48 -9.72 1.50
C LEU A 66 0.12 -9.01 1.44
N ARG A 67 -0.41 -8.78 0.22
CA ARG A 67 -1.77 -8.25 0.04
C ARG A 67 -2.82 -9.08 0.76
N TYR A 68 -2.75 -10.43 0.62
CA TYR A 68 -3.71 -11.32 1.29
C TYR A 68 -3.60 -11.21 2.81
N GLY A 69 -2.40 -11.08 3.35
CA GLY A 69 -2.19 -10.82 4.79
C GLY A 69 -2.75 -9.45 5.25
N MET A 70 -2.78 -8.45 4.36
CA MET A 70 -3.32 -7.11 4.67
C MET A 70 -4.84 -6.98 4.49
N ILE A 71 -5.51 -7.92 3.80
CA ILE A 71 -6.95 -7.85 3.53
C ILE A 71 -7.79 -7.60 4.79
N PRO A 72 -7.56 -8.25 5.93
CA PRO A 72 -8.37 -8.02 7.13
C PRO A 72 -8.31 -6.55 7.61
N TYR A 73 -7.13 -5.94 7.60
CA TYR A 73 -6.97 -4.52 7.91
C TYR A 73 -7.70 -3.63 6.90
N LEU A 74 -7.43 -3.84 5.61
CA LEU A 74 -8.01 -3.03 4.53
C LEU A 74 -9.54 -3.14 4.48
N TYR A 75 -10.07 -4.32 4.72
CA TYR A 75 -11.52 -4.54 4.80
C TYR A 75 -12.14 -3.85 6.02
N SER A 76 -11.46 -3.87 7.16
CA SER A 76 -11.90 -3.14 8.35
C SER A 76 -11.95 -1.63 8.12
N GLU A 77 -10.91 -1.05 7.49
CA GLU A 77 -10.88 0.39 7.17
C GLU A 77 -11.93 0.74 6.08
N TYR A 78 -12.17 -0.15 5.11
CA TYR A 78 -13.23 0.01 4.14
C TYR A 78 -14.62 0.05 4.81
N LEU A 79 -14.92 -0.90 5.69
CA LEU A 79 -16.20 -0.95 6.42
C LEU A 79 -16.38 0.26 7.33
N LYS A 80 -15.31 0.72 8.01
CA LYS A 80 -15.33 1.95 8.81
C LYS A 80 -15.68 3.16 7.94
N SER A 81 -15.03 3.31 6.78
CA SER A 81 -15.28 4.44 5.90
C SER A 81 -16.72 4.44 5.36
N VAL A 82 -17.26 3.29 5.01
CA VAL A 82 -18.67 3.16 4.57
C VAL A 82 -19.64 3.47 5.72
N LYS A 83 -19.38 2.92 6.91
CA LYS A 83 -20.26 3.09 8.08
C LYS A 83 -20.31 4.52 8.60
N PHE A 84 -19.17 5.21 8.60
CA PHE A 84 -19.03 6.54 9.20
C PHE A 84 -18.93 7.68 8.18
N ASN A 85 -19.09 7.37 6.88
CA ASN A 85 -18.94 8.34 5.77
C ASN A 85 -17.60 9.08 5.81
N THR A 86 -16.51 8.35 6.10
CA THR A 86 -15.15 8.87 6.13
C THR A 86 -14.36 8.41 4.89
N LEU A 87 -13.19 8.99 4.68
CA LEU A 87 -12.31 8.58 3.59
C LEU A 87 -11.48 7.35 3.99
N MET A 88 -11.43 6.32 3.14
CA MET A 88 -10.47 5.23 3.29
C MET A 88 -9.05 5.70 2.92
N PHE A 89 -8.94 6.53 1.86
CA PHE A 89 -7.69 7.15 1.44
C PHE A 89 -7.77 8.65 1.69
N THR A 90 -6.93 9.15 2.58
CA THR A 90 -6.96 10.56 2.99
C THR A 90 -5.63 11.24 2.63
N PRO A 91 -5.64 12.29 1.78
CA PRO A 91 -4.47 13.14 1.56
C PRO A 91 -3.91 13.69 2.87
N LEU A 92 -2.58 13.82 2.98
CA LEU A 92 -1.95 14.29 4.23
C LEU A 92 -2.43 15.67 4.64
N GLY A 93 -2.70 16.58 3.69
CA GLY A 93 -3.23 17.91 4.00
C GLY A 93 -4.61 17.92 4.65
N ILE A 94 -5.40 16.84 4.48
CA ILE A 94 -6.69 16.65 5.17
C ILE A 94 -6.48 15.94 6.51
N ALA A 95 -5.60 14.92 6.54
CA ALA A 95 -5.35 14.16 7.76
C ALA A 95 -4.59 14.97 8.83
N PHE A 96 -3.75 15.93 8.41
CA PHE A 96 -2.92 16.77 9.27
C PHE A 96 -3.07 18.25 8.87
N PRO A 97 -4.25 18.86 9.04
CA PRO A 97 -4.57 20.19 8.50
C PRO A 97 -3.71 21.32 9.11
N GLU A 98 -3.20 21.12 10.33
CA GLU A 98 -2.34 22.09 11.02
C GLU A 98 -0.88 22.05 10.55
N ASP A 99 -0.48 20.97 9.89
CA ASP A 99 0.87 20.85 9.35
C ASP A 99 0.94 21.43 7.93
N ARG A 100 1.61 22.59 7.80
CA ARG A 100 1.70 23.30 6.51
C ARG A 100 2.42 22.50 5.43
N ILE A 101 3.37 21.62 5.80
CA ILE A 101 4.10 20.80 4.85
C ILE A 101 3.15 19.76 4.23
N CYS A 102 2.28 19.15 5.03
CA CYS A 102 1.32 18.16 4.59
C CYS A 102 0.39 18.64 3.47
N ARG A 103 0.10 19.96 3.41
CA ARG A 103 -0.75 20.56 2.37
C ARG A 103 -0.15 20.48 0.97
N HIS A 104 1.16 20.28 0.86
CA HIS A 104 1.91 20.22 -0.40
C HIS A 104 2.43 18.80 -0.72
N ILE A 105 2.09 17.81 0.09
CA ILE A 105 2.46 16.42 -0.16
C ILE A 105 1.38 15.77 -1.03
N GLU A 106 1.74 15.43 -2.27
CA GLU A 106 0.82 14.84 -3.26
C GLU A 106 1.05 13.33 -3.49
N ASP A 107 2.13 12.78 -2.96
CA ASP A 107 2.62 11.43 -3.24
C ASP A 107 2.71 10.53 -2.00
N GLN A 108 2.05 10.93 -0.92
CA GLN A 108 1.84 10.16 0.30
C GLN A 108 0.38 10.29 0.73
N LEU A 109 -0.18 9.24 1.29
CA LEU A 109 -1.55 9.28 1.78
C LEU A 109 -1.77 8.32 2.94
N MET A 110 -2.79 8.63 3.74
CA MET A 110 -3.29 7.74 4.76
C MET A 110 -4.14 6.64 4.12
N VAL A 111 -4.04 5.43 4.67
CA VAL A 111 -4.95 4.31 4.40
C VAL A 111 -5.66 3.97 5.71
N GLY A 112 -6.88 4.43 5.83
CA GLY A 112 -7.57 4.54 7.11
C GLY A 112 -6.94 5.59 8.02
N GLU A 113 -7.14 5.45 9.32
CA GLU A 113 -6.63 6.39 10.32
C GLU A 113 -5.24 6.02 10.87
N ASN A 114 -4.80 4.79 10.66
CA ASN A 114 -3.69 4.21 11.40
C ASN A 114 -2.38 4.19 10.63
N ILE A 115 -2.42 4.07 9.31
CA ILE A 115 -1.21 3.94 8.50
C ILE A 115 -1.12 4.97 7.39
N MET A 116 0.12 5.35 7.09
CA MET A 116 0.48 6.14 5.92
C MET A 116 1.26 5.26 4.95
N ILE A 117 1.05 5.48 3.65
CA ILE A 117 1.86 4.89 2.59
C ILE A 117 2.57 5.96 1.78
N ALA A 118 3.74 5.61 1.27
CA ALA A 118 4.58 6.46 0.44
C ALA A 118 5.19 5.60 -0.69
N PRO A 119 4.41 5.29 -1.75
CA PRO A 119 4.85 4.41 -2.82
C PRO A 119 5.96 5.03 -3.66
N VAL A 120 6.89 4.21 -4.16
CA VAL A 120 7.86 4.62 -5.17
C VAL A 120 7.16 4.57 -6.53
N TYR A 121 6.98 5.72 -7.18
CA TYR A 121 6.24 5.85 -8.45
C TYR A 121 7.10 6.29 -9.64
N LYS A 122 8.36 6.61 -9.39
CA LYS A 122 9.32 6.98 -10.45
C LYS A 122 10.08 5.75 -10.92
N GLN A 123 10.20 5.60 -12.24
CA GLN A 123 10.94 4.51 -12.85
C GLN A 123 12.43 4.56 -12.47
N ASN A 124 13.06 3.39 -12.35
CA ASN A 124 14.49 3.22 -12.02
C ASN A 124 14.93 3.92 -10.73
N THR A 125 14.04 4.10 -9.79
CA THR A 125 14.31 4.77 -8.52
C THR A 125 14.39 3.75 -7.39
N PHE A 126 15.48 3.81 -6.61
CA PHE A 126 15.75 2.90 -5.49
C PHE A 126 15.56 3.55 -4.13
N GLY A 127 14.73 4.59 -4.06
CA GLY A 127 14.39 5.29 -2.83
C GLY A 127 13.59 6.56 -3.10
N ARG A 128 13.14 7.20 -2.04
CA ARG A 128 12.39 8.44 -2.14
C ARG A 128 12.50 9.28 -0.87
N TYR A 129 12.19 10.56 -1.00
CA TYR A 129 11.90 11.41 0.15
C TYR A 129 10.50 11.10 0.69
N VAL A 130 10.42 11.01 2.01
CA VAL A 130 9.18 10.82 2.77
C VAL A 130 9.13 11.87 3.86
N TYR A 131 8.02 12.56 4.00
CA TYR A 131 7.75 13.43 5.12
C TYR A 131 6.86 12.73 6.13
N LEU A 132 7.25 12.71 7.40
CA LEU A 132 6.46 12.17 8.50
C LEU A 132 5.87 13.33 9.30
N PRO A 133 4.53 13.49 9.34
CA PRO A 133 3.88 14.58 10.07
C PRO A 133 3.94 14.43 11.60
N GLU A 134 4.24 13.25 12.08
CA GLU A 134 4.46 12.88 13.49
C GLU A 134 5.50 11.77 13.57
N ASP A 135 5.90 11.38 14.79
CA ASP A 135 6.71 10.18 14.98
C ASP A 135 5.91 8.97 14.53
N MET A 136 6.50 8.10 13.70
CA MET A 136 5.84 6.92 13.14
C MET A 136 6.75 5.69 13.20
N THR A 137 6.16 4.52 13.26
CA THR A 137 6.89 3.26 13.11
C THR A 137 6.84 2.82 11.66
N MET A 138 7.99 2.81 10.98
CA MET A 138 8.12 2.28 9.62
C MET A 138 8.21 0.76 9.67
N ILE A 139 7.37 0.08 8.90
CA ILE A 139 7.48 -1.35 8.61
C ILE A 139 7.92 -1.49 7.16
N ARG A 140 9.04 -2.17 6.94
CA ARG A 140 9.57 -2.50 5.62
C ARG A 140 9.32 -3.97 5.34
N PHE A 141 8.35 -4.28 4.53
CA PHE A 141 8.05 -5.66 4.13
C PHE A 141 8.84 -6.07 2.88
N ARG A 142 9.46 -7.24 2.92
CA ARG A 142 9.98 -7.98 1.77
C ARG A 142 9.12 -9.21 1.47
N SER A 143 8.45 -9.72 2.49
CA SER A 143 7.36 -10.71 2.43
C SER A 143 6.48 -10.54 3.67
N LEU A 144 5.49 -11.39 3.85
CA LEU A 144 4.66 -11.39 5.06
C LEU A 144 5.47 -11.76 6.31
N GLU A 145 6.48 -12.63 6.16
CA GLU A 145 7.36 -13.14 7.23
C GLU A 145 8.65 -12.32 7.37
N ASP A 146 9.16 -11.74 6.27
CA ASP A 146 10.42 -10.98 6.24
C ASP A 146 10.14 -9.48 6.24
N ARG A 147 10.40 -8.84 7.38
CA ARG A 147 10.16 -7.41 7.60
C ARG A 147 11.10 -6.82 8.63
N ASP A 148 11.37 -5.53 8.48
CA ASP A 148 12.01 -4.70 9.50
C ASP A 148 10.99 -3.74 10.10
N VAL A 149 11.13 -3.44 11.40
CA VAL A 149 10.30 -2.47 12.11
C VAL A 149 11.23 -1.42 12.72
N VAL A 150 11.07 -0.16 12.32
CA VAL A 150 12.00 0.92 12.66
C VAL A 150 11.21 2.15 13.11
N PRO A 151 11.38 2.64 14.35
CA PRO A 151 10.80 3.91 14.77
C PRO A 151 11.51 5.08 14.08
N LEU A 152 10.73 6.00 13.53
CA LEU A 152 11.22 7.20 12.87
C LEU A 152 10.60 8.45 13.51
N ARG A 153 11.41 9.50 13.63
CA ARG A 153 10.93 10.79 14.14
C ARG A 153 10.20 11.58 13.05
N LYS A 154 9.32 12.47 13.47
CA LYS A 154 8.72 13.51 12.61
C LYS A 154 9.80 14.21 11.76
N GLY A 155 9.48 14.51 10.49
CA GLY A 155 10.35 15.27 9.60
C GLY A 155 10.60 14.60 8.26
N HIS A 156 11.60 15.09 7.54
CA HIS A 156 11.99 14.59 6.23
C HIS A 156 13.00 13.46 6.33
N HIS A 157 12.75 12.39 5.60
CA HIS A 157 13.62 11.22 5.50
C HIS A 157 13.87 10.89 4.04
N TYR A 158 15.11 10.51 3.68
CA TYR A 158 15.36 9.78 2.45
C TYR A 158 15.45 8.29 2.78
N ILE A 159 14.58 7.50 2.17
CA ILE A 159 14.48 6.06 2.45
C ILE A 159 14.81 5.30 1.17
N ASN A 160 15.82 4.44 1.24
CA ASN A 160 16.10 3.48 0.18
C ASN A 160 15.00 2.41 0.18
N VAL A 161 14.48 2.10 -1.01
CA VAL A 161 13.39 1.13 -1.21
C VAL A 161 13.73 0.27 -2.43
N ALA A 162 14.15 -0.96 -2.18
CA ALA A 162 14.39 -1.92 -3.27
C ALA A 162 13.08 -2.28 -3.99
N LEU A 163 13.20 -2.82 -5.21
CA LEU A 163 12.06 -3.13 -6.09
C LEU A 163 11.11 -4.22 -5.55
N HIS A 164 11.38 -4.79 -4.42
CA HIS A 164 10.55 -5.83 -3.79
C HIS A 164 10.12 -5.44 -2.37
N GLU A 165 10.32 -4.18 -2.00
CA GLU A 165 10.04 -3.69 -0.65
C GLU A 165 8.80 -2.80 -0.63
N VAL A 166 7.94 -3.04 0.34
CA VAL A 166 6.74 -2.25 0.60
C VAL A 166 6.88 -1.55 1.94
N LEU A 167 6.68 -0.24 1.95
CA LEU A 167 6.75 0.56 3.18
C LEU A 167 5.36 0.89 3.69
N VAL A 168 5.16 0.66 4.98
CA VAL A 168 3.99 1.09 5.76
C VAL A 168 4.49 1.90 6.93
N PHE A 169 3.88 3.05 7.19
CA PHE A 169 4.20 3.89 8.34
C PHE A 169 3.02 3.90 9.30
N VAL A 170 3.17 3.28 10.45
CA VAL A 170 2.15 3.23 11.50
C VAL A 170 2.25 4.51 12.33
N ARG A 171 1.13 5.18 12.53
CA ARG A 171 1.03 6.39 13.33
C ARG A 171 1.30 6.12 14.81
N LYS A 172 1.80 7.13 15.51
CA LYS A 172 1.96 7.08 16.95
C LYS A 172 0.64 6.74 17.66
N ASP A 173 0.70 5.87 18.65
CA ASP A 173 -0.44 5.41 19.46
C ASP A 173 -1.56 4.73 18.62
N LYS A 174 -1.23 4.26 17.43
CA LYS A 174 -2.09 3.48 16.54
C LYS A 174 -1.46 2.11 16.27
N PHE A 175 -2.22 1.24 15.60
CA PHE A 175 -1.72 -0.06 15.21
C PHE A 175 -2.12 -0.42 13.78
N PHE A 176 -1.28 -1.23 13.18
CA PHE A 176 -1.54 -1.93 11.93
C PHE A 176 -1.49 -3.43 12.21
N PHE A 177 -2.18 -4.24 11.45
CA PHE A 177 -2.12 -5.69 11.60
C PHE A 177 -2.17 -6.42 10.26
N THR A 178 -1.56 -7.59 10.23
CA THR A 178 -1.65 -8.55 9.12
C THR A 178 -2.14 -9.89 9.65
N GLY A 179 -2.93 -10.59 8.84
CA GLY A 179 -3.27 -11.98 9.07
C GLY A 179 -2.37 -12.93 8.27
N LYS A 180 -2.57 -14.23 8.39
CA LYS A 180 -2.01 -15.21 7.47
C LYS A 180 -2.63 -15.02 6.08
N ALA A 181 -1.86 -15.28 5.04
CA ALA A 181 -2.40 -15.34 3.68
C ALA A 181 -3.28 -16.59 3.53
N ILE A 182 -4.56 -16.38 3.34
CA ILE A 182 -5.58 -17.42 3.18
C ILE A 182 -6.08 -17.45 1.74
N GLN A 183 -6.59 -18.59 1.29
CA GLN A 183 -7.10 -18.78 -0.08
C GLN A 183 -8.60 -18.43 -0.20
N SER A 184 -9.32 -18.46 0.91
CA SER A 184 -10.76 -18.22 0.96
C SER A 184 -11.14 -17.44 2.22
N THR A 185 -12.12 -16.56 2.11
CA THR A 185 -12.71 -15.84 3.26
C THR A 185 -13.35 -16.78 4.30
N ALA A 186 -13.68 -18.02 3.93
CA ALA A 186 -14.15 -19.04 4.87
C ALA A 186 -13.10 -19.42 5.94
N GLU A 187 -11.83 -19.13 5.69
CA GLU A 187 -10.72 -19.40 6.62
C GLU A 187 -10.47 -18.25 7.62
N LEU A 188 -11.19 -17.12 7.50
CA LEU A 188 -10.97 -15.94 8.34
C LEU A 188 -11.22 -16.16 9.82
N GLU A 189 -12.17 -17.01 10.19
CA GLU A 189 -12.54 -17.28 11.60
C GLU A 189 -11.38 -17.84 12.43
N ASN A 190 -10.46 -18.56 11.79
CA ASN A 190 -9.31 -19.18 12.42
C ASN A 190 -7.99 -18.46 12.09
N ASN A 191 -8.05 -17.22 11.62
CA ASN A 191 -6.85 -16.49 11.22
C ASN A 191 -6.10 -15.95 12.44
N GLU A 192 -4.78 -16.07 12.41
CA GLU A 192 -3.87 -15.49 13.39
C GLU A 192 -3.39 -14.13 12.90
N TYR A 193 -3.33 -13.14 13.80
CA TYR A 193 -2.96 -11.78 13.45
C TYR A 193 -1.65 -11.36 14.12
N THR A 194 -0.81 -10.67 13.35
CA THR A 194 0.38 -9.99 13.86
C THR A 194 0.09 -8.49 13.92
N PHE A 195 0.28 -7.88 15.09
CA PHE A 195 0.08 -6.45 15.33
C PHE A 195 1.41 -5.69 15.33
N TYR A 196 1.37 -4.49 14.78
CA TYR A 196 2.48 -3.53 14.72
C TYR A 196 2.03 -2.20 15.32
N CYS A 197 2.81 -1.65 16.27
CA CYS A 197 2.56 -0.39 16.98
C CYS A 197 3.68 0.62 16.73
#